data_f348c388702c22b2e0364c1217055b0c
#
_entry.id   f348c388702c22b2e0364c1217055b0c
#
_cell.length_a   1.000
_cell.length_b   1.000
_cell.length_c   1.000
_cell.angle_alpha   90.00
_cell.angle_beta   90.00
_cell.angle_gamma   90.00
#
_symmetry.space_group_name_H-M   'P 1'
#
loop_
_entity.id
_entity.type
_entity.pdbx_description
1 polymer ?
#
loop_
_entity_poly.entity_id
_entity_poly.type
_entity_poly.pdbx_seq_one_letter_code
_entity_poly.pdbx_strand_id
1 'polypeptide(L)'
;MMKPLNAPHRWGQALLLLCTLALGGCMSSAKSVPSRYSLAFDADRQVNAAAGQRPAPIKLRVLLLRSSAEFMDADFFSLQNDAKGVLGNSLLDSDQFFLTPGQIGKKLAGQATLDARYIGIIAEYQNLDGKAWRITLPLPEPTETNFYKVWQFSPDELEAHIVAGINGLRTVNDED
;
A
#
# COMPACT_ATOMS: atom_id res chain seq x y z
N MET A 1 -4.43 1.42 -82.07
CA MET A 1 -3.42 0.73 -81.23
C MET A 1 -3.59 1.18 -79.82
N MET A 2 -4.36 0.42 -79.01
CA MET A 2 -4.68 0.74 -77.61
C MET A 2 -3.72 -0.04 -76.71
N LYS A 3 -2.97 0.67 -75.83
CA LYS A 3 -2.10 0.08 -74.83
C LYS A 3 -2.92 -0.48 -73.67
N PRO A 4 -2.67 -1.71 -73.16
CA PRO A 4 -3.35 -2.20 -71.97
C PRO A 4 -2.82 -1.50 -70.70
N LEU A 5 -3.75 -0.99 -69.89
CA LEU A 5 -3.43 -0.48 -68.54
C LEU A 5 -3.01 -1.65 -67.61
N ASN A 6 -1.79 -1.61 -67.11
CA ASN A 6 -1.32 -2.52 -66.06
C ASN A 6 -2.03 -2.23 -64.75
N ALA A 7 -3.19 -2.81 -64.52
CA ALA A 7 -4.01 -2.64 -63.29
C ALA A 7 -3.61 -3.52 -62.09
N PRO A 8 -2.91 -4.66 -62.18
CA PRO A 8 -2.73 -5.54 -61.04
C PRO A 8 -1.71 -5.03 -60.00
N HIS A 9 -0.72 -4.17 -60.40
CA HIS A 9 0.32 -3.75 -59.47
C HIS A 9 -0.14 -2.70 -58.45
N ARG A 10 -1.13 -1.90 -58.79
CA ARG A 10 -1.67 -0.85 -57.92
C ARG A 10 -2.55 -1.42 -56.80
N TRP A 11 -3.24 -2.53 -57.06
CA TRP A 11 -4.07 -3.21 -56.08
C TRP A 11 -3.28 -3.97 -55.06
N GLY A 12 -2.12 -4.56 -55.45
CA GLY A 12 -1.18 -5.21 -54.54
C GLY A 12 -0.55 -4.20 -53.54
N GLN A 13 -0.20 -3.01 -54.05
CA GLN A 13 0.37 -1.96 -53.20
C GLN A 13 -0.67 -1.38 -52.21
N ALA A 14 -1.92 -1.22 -52.64
CA ALA A 14 -3.00 -0.77 -51.75
C ALA A 14 -3.32 -1.78 -50.64
N LEU A 15 -3.28 -3.09 -50.98
CA LEU A 15 -3.50 -4.16 -50.01
C LEU A 15 -2.34 -4.24 -48.98
N LEU A 16 -1.10 -4.06 -49.42
CA LEU A 16 0.08 -4.05 -48.58
C LEU A 16 0.06 -2.86 -47.59
N LEU A 17 -0.35 -1.67 -48.09
CA LEU A 17 -0.48 -0.48 -47.23
C LEU A 17 -1.62 -0.64 -46.21
N LEU A 18 -2.71 -1.31 -46.55
CA LEU A 18 -3.83 -1.57 -45.64
C LEU A 18 -3.42 -2.57 -44.55
N CYS A 19 -2.66 -3.61 -44.86
CA CYS A 19 -2.11 -4.56 -43.88
C CYS A 19 -1.11 -3.93 -42.91
N THR A 20 -0.27 -2.99 -43.38
CA THR A 20 0.69 -2.31 -42.48
C THR A 20 0.01 -1.33 -41.53
N LEU A 21 -1.11 -0.73 -41.90
CA LEU A 21 -1.91 0.10 -40.97
C LEU A 21 -2.66 -0.73 -39.91
N ALA A 22 -3.00 -1.98 -40.20
CA ALA A 22 -3.70 -2.86 -39.25
C ALA A 22 -2.78 -3.39 -38.12
N LEU A 23 -1.46 -3.39 -38.30
CA LEU A 23 -0.48 -3.87 -37.32
C LEU A 23 -0.11 -2.84 -36.23
N GLY A 24 -0.50 -1.57 -36.39
CA GLY A 24 -0.22 -0.50 -35.44
C GLY A 24 -1.18 -0.37 -34.27
N GLY A 25 -2.23 -1.22 -34.17
CA GLY A 25 -3.38 -1.03 -33.25
C GLY A 25 -3.35 -1.75 -31.91
N CYS A 26 -2.29 -2.46 -31.55
CA CYS A 26 -2.24 -3.20 -30.28
C CYS A 26 -1.41 -2.47 -29.22
N MET A 27 -1.71 -1.23 -28.89
CA MET A 27 -1.37 -0.66 -27.59
C MET A 27 -2.45 -1.10 -26.59
N SER A 28 -2.24 -2.27 -25.98
CA SER A 28 -2.97 -2.69 -24.81
C SER A 28 -2.69 -1.69 -23.69
N SER A 29 -3.64 -0.83 -23.36
CA SER A 29 -3.57 0.07 -22.21
C SER A 29 -3.80 -0.79 -20.95
N ALA A 30 -2.77 -1.45 -20.46
CA ALA A 30 -2.81 -2.07 -19.15
C ALA A 30 -3.03 -0.95 -18.12
N LYS A 31 -4.10 -1.04 -17.34
CA LYS A 31 -4.38 -0.11 -16.24
C LYS A 31 -3.88 -0.74 -14.96
N SER A 32 -2.91 -0.10 -14.29
CA SER A 32 -2.47 -0.51 -12.98
C SER A 32 -3.51 -0.13 -11.92
N VAL A 33 -3.88 -1.08 -11.09
CA VAL A 33 -4.80 -0.89 -9.94
C VAL A 33 -3.99 -1.02 -8.66
N PRO A 34 -4.03 0.00 -7.76
CA PRO A 34 -3.35 -0.07 -6.47
C PRO A 34 -3.88 -1.21 -5.61
N SER A 35 -3.01 -1.81 -4.80
CA SER A 35 -3.38 -2.80 -3.79
C SER A 35 -4.33 -2.23 -2.74
N ARG A 36 -5.07 -3.12 -2.07
CA ARG A 36 -5.94 -2.78 -0.95
C ARG A 36 -5.30 -3.20 0.35
N TYR A 37 -5.78 -2.64 1.45
CA TYR A 37 -5.39 -3.08 2.79
C TYR A 37 -6.58 -3.07 3.74
N SER A 38 -6.57 -4.02 4.67
CA SER A 38 -7.55 -4.17 5.74
C SER A 38 -6.79 -4.51 7.03
N LEU A 39 -6.67 -3.55 7.92
CA LEU A 39 -5.92 -3.65 9.16
C LEU A 39 -6.89 -3.71 10.33
N ALA A 40 -6.74 -4.71 11.20
CA ALA A 40 -7.43 -4.79 12.48
C ALA A 40 -6.46 -4.41 13.60
N PHE A 41 -6.92 -3.64 14.57
CA PHE A 41 -6.11 -3.17 15.69
C PHE A 41 -6.78 -3.49 17.00
N ASP A 42 -6.00 -4.07 17.90
CA ASP A 42 -6.37 -4.32 19.30
C ASP A 42 -5.40 -3.64 20.25
N ALA A 43 -5.85 -3.35 21.44
CA ALA A 43 -5.01 -2.86 22.53
C ALA A 43 -5.15 -3.77 23.75
N ASP A 44 -4.04 -4.20 24.30
CA ASP A 44 -4.01 -4.92 25.56
C ASP A 44 -4.62 -4.07 26.69
N ARG A 45 -5.19 -4.72 27.72
CA ARG A 45 -5.74 -4.01 28.89
C ARG A 45 -4.68 -3.21 29.65
N GLN A 46 -3.41 -3.59 29.53
CA GLN A 46 -2.28 -2.94 30.17
C GLN A 46 -1.50 -2.04 29.19
N VAL A 47 -2.08 -1.73 28.01
CA VAL A 47 -1.42 -0.89 27.01
C VAL A 47 -1.04 0.45 27.62
N ASN A 48 0.13 0.96 27.21
CA ASN A 48 0.60 2.29 27.56
C ASN A 48 0.65 2.59 29.07
N ALA A 49 0.72 1.54 29.93
CA ALA A 49 0.92 1.71 31.35
C ALA A 49 2.39 2.10 31.63
N ALA A 50 2.61 3.19 32.34
CA ALA A 50 3.90 3.49 32.96
C ALA A 50 4.02 2.74 34.30
N ALA A 51 5.24 2.57 34.78
CA ALA A 51 5.50 1.86 36.03
C ALA A 51 4.69 2.47 37.20
N GLY A 52 3.84 1.67 37.83
CA GLY A 52 2.95 2.09 38.93
C GLY A 52 1.77 2.99 38.54
N GLN A 53 1.55 3.21 37.23
CA GLN A 53 0.41 4.00 36.74
C GLN A 53 -0.66 3.13 36.10
N ARG A 54 -1.85 3.72 35.94
CA ARG A 54 -2.97 3.06 35.23
C ARG A 54 -2.69 3.03 33.74
N PRO A 55 -3.21 2.00 33.03
CA PRO A 55 -3.21 1.99 31.57
C PRO A 55 -3.85 3.26 31.00
N ALA A 56 -3.32 3.74 29.89
CA ALA A 56 -3.78 4.95 29.23
C ALA A 56 -4.03 4.69 27.72
N PRO A 57 -4.87 5.49 27.08
CA PRO A 57 -5.03 5.41 25.64
C PRO A 57 -3.70 5.56 24.91
N ILE A 58 -3.54 4.81 23.84
CA ILE A 58 -2.36 4.88 22.98
C ILE A 58 -2.73 5.45 21.60
N LYS A 59 -1.93 6.39 21.13
CA LYS A 59 -2.08 6.94 19.78
C LYS A 59 -1.32 6.07 18.81
N LEU A 60 -2.00 5.65 17.76
CA LEU A 60 -1.42 4.96 16.62
C LEU A 60 -1.42 5.87 15.40
N ARG A 61 -0.36 5.80 14.62
CA ARG A 61 -0.26 6.44 13.31
C ARG A 61 0.03 5.39 12.27
N VAL A 62 -0.73 5.42 11.19
CA VAL A 62 -0.57 4.51 10.04
C VAL A 62 -0.12 5.35 8.86
N LEU A 63 1.01 4.99 8.27
CA LEU A 63 1.68 5.73 7.20
C LEU A 63 1.72 4.87 5.94
N LEU A 64 1.30 5.42 4.81
CA LEU A 64 1.56 4.82 3.49
C LEU A 64 2.92 5.30 3.01
N LEU A 65 3.80 4.35 2.70
CA LEU A 65 5.21 4.61 2.39
C LEU A 65 5.59 4.07 1.01
N ARG A 66 6.38 4.85 0.27
CA ARG A 66 7.05 4.41 -0.95
C ARG A 66 8.26 3.52 -0.64
N SER A 67 8.98 3.84 0.42
CA SER A 67 10.15 3.13 0.93
C SER A 67 10.05 3.02 2.45
N SER A 68 10.51 1.89 3.01
CA SER A 68 10.58 1.71 4.46
C SER A 68 11.92 2.18 5.04
N ALA A 69 12.93 2.51 4.22
CA ALA A 69 14.28 2.77 4.67
C ALA A 69 14.33 3.97 5.63
N GLU A 70 13.86 5.14 5.18
CA GLU A 70 13.86 6.35 5.98
C GLU A 70 13.02 6.20 7.26
N PHE A 71 11.91 5.45 7.17
CA PHE A 71 11.06 5.16 8.32
C PHE A 71 11.75 4.26 9.34
N MET A 72 12.53 3.27 8.90
CA MET A 72 13.25 2.35 9.77
C MET A 72 14.54 2.97 10.36
N ASP A 73 15.14 3.95 9.69
CA ASP A 73 16.33 4.65 10.15
C ASP A 73 16.02 5.81 11.11
N ALA A 74 14.84 6.41 10.99
CA ALA A 74 14.46 7.57 11.81
C ALA A 74 14.26 7.20 13.29
N ASP A 75 14.57 8.13 14.18
CA ASP A 75 14.23 8.00 15.60
C ASP A 75 12.76 8.36 15.88
N PHE A 76 12.28 7.90 17.03
CA PHE A 76 10.87 8.07 17.44
C PHE A 76 10.45 9.54 17.51
N PHE A 77 11.24 10.39 18.13
CA PHE A 77 10.86 11.79 18.38
C PHE A 77 10.85 12.61 17.09
N SER A 78 11.76 12.33 16.17
CA SER A 78 11.75 12.94 14.85
C SER A 78 10.48 12.57 14.07
N LEU A 79 10.10 11.29 14.06
CA LEU A 79 8.85 10.85 13.41
C LEU A 79 7.60 11.39 14.13
N GLN A 80 7.63 11.47 15.46
CA GLN A 80 6.50 11.99 16.23
C GLN A 80 6.24 13.48 15.94
N ASN A 81 7.30 14.27 15.88
CA ASN A 81 7.21 15.72 15.72
C ASN A 81 7.00 16.16 14.26
N ASP A 82 7.75 15.59 13.33
CA ASP A 82 7.71 15.98 11.91
C ASP A 82 7.97 14.80 10.97
N ALA A 83 7.06 13.84 10.95
CA ALA A 83 7.17 12.69 10.05
C ALA A 83 7.28 13.11 8.58
N LYS A 84 6.63 14.20 8.18
CA LYS A 84 6.66 14.68 6.79
C LYS A 84 8.02 15.23 6.41
N GLY A 85 8.66 15.98 7.28
CA GLY A 85 10.02 16.50 7.07
C GLY A 85 11.05 15.38 7.06
N VAL A 86 10.91 14.40 7.96
CA VAL A 86 11.84 13.26 8.08
C VAL A 86 11.71 12.30 6.88
N LEU A 87 10.50 11.91 6.52
CA LEU A 87 10.24 10.92 5.47
C LEU A 87 10.19 11.52 4.06
N GLY A 88 9.99 12.83 3.96
CA GLY A 88 9.96 13.53 2.67
C GLY A 88 9.02 12.89 1.66
N ASN A 89 9.56 12.54 0.50
CA ASN A 89 8.82 11.91 -0.60
C ASN A 89 8.46 10.44 -0.36
N SER A 90 9.03 9.81 0.66
CA SER A 90 8.66 8.43 1.04
C SER A 90 7.30 8.37 1.73
N LEU A 91 6.86 9.45 2.38
CA LEU A 91 5.53 9.53 2.98
C LEU A 91 4.50 9.93 1.92
N LEU A 92 3.58 9.04 1.62
CA LEU A 92 2.51 9.25 0.62
C LEU A 92 1.20 9.68 1.26
N ASP A 93 0.85 9.08 2.41
CA ASP A 93 -0.36 9.40 3.17
C ASP A 93 -0.19 8.99 4.64
N SER A 94 -1.04 9.53 5.52
CA SER A 94 -1.02 9.19 6.94
C SER A 94 -2.39 9.30 7.57
N ASP A 95 -2.71 8.35 8.44
CA ASP A 95 -3.89 8.36 9.31
C ASP A 95 -3.47 8.19 10.76
N GLN A 96 -4.31 8.64 11.71
CA GLN A 96 -4.04 8.50 13.13
C GLN A 96 -5.33 8.33 13.94
N PHE A 97 -5.25 7.56 14.98
CA PHE A 97 -6.35 7.32 15.91
C PHE A 97 -5.84 6.88 17.28
N PHE A 98 -6.75 6.87 18.25
CA PHE A 98 -6.47 6.34 19.60
C PHE A 98 -7.13 4.99 19.80
N LEU A 99 -6.45 4.11 20.55
CA LEU A 99 -7.02 2.92 21.14
C LEU A 99 -7.08 3.08 22.65
N THR A 100 -8.22 2.73 23.24
CA THR A 100 -8.36 2.66 24.69
C THR A 100 -7.85 1.30 25.20
N PRO A 101 -7.37 1.22 26.47
CA PRO A 101 -6.98 -0.06 27.06
C PRO A 101 -8.07 -1.12 26.96
N GLY A 102 -7.73 -2.29 26.42
CA GLY A 102 -8.64 -3.40 26.21
C GLY A 102 -9.59 -3.25 25.01
N GLN A 103 -9.42 -2.23 24.18
CA GLN A 103 -10.19 -2.09 22.94
C GLN A 103 -9.80 -3.16 21.94
N ILE A 104 -10.81 -3.75 21.29
CA ILE A 104 -10.64 -4.79 20.26
C ILE A 104 -11.35 -4.40 18.96
N GLY A 105 -10.84 -4.92 17.83
CA GLY A 105 -11.52 -4.87 16.53
C GLY A 105 -11.64 -3.49 15.90
N LYS A 106 -10.75 -2.54 16.23
CA LYS A 106 -10.66 -1.27 15.48
C LYS A 106 -10.15 -1.57 14.06
N LYS A 107 -10.96 -1.28 13.06
CA LYS A 107 -10.60 -1.51 11.64
C LYS A 107 -10.19 -0.23 10.95
N LEU A 108 -9.18 -0.35 10.10
CA LEU A 108 -8.76 0.64 9.12
C LEU A 108 -8.56 -0.06 7.80
N ALA A 109 -9.38 0.25 6.80
CA ALA A 109 -9.28 -0.32 5.47
C ALA A 109 -9.24 0.78 4.43
N GLY A 110 -8.54 0.52 3.34
CA GLY A 110 -8.39 1.50 2.27
C GLY A 110 -7.76 0.91 1.01
N GLN A 111 -7.51 1.80 0.07
CA GLN A 111 -6.76 1.51 -1.14
C GLN A 111 -5.46 2.33 -1.10
N ALA A 112 -4.35 1.66 -1.34
CA ALA A 112 -3.05 2.30 -1.42
C ALA A 112 -2.94 3.17 -2.70
N THR A 113 -1.87 3.93 -2.82
CA THR A 113 -1.51 4.59 -4.07
C THR A 113 -0.66 3.64 -4.92
N LEU A 114 -0.53 3.92 -6.22
CA LEU A 114 0.32 3.11 -7.13
C LEU A 114 1.79 3.08 -6.70
N ASP A 115 2.24 4.10 -5.98
CA ASP A 115 3.62 4.23 -5.51
C ASP A 115 3.86 3.62 -4.14
N ALA A 116 2.80 3.28 -3.40
CA ALA A 116 2.94 2.70 -2.06
C ALA A 116 3.47 1.27 -2.14
N ARG A 117 4.42 0.96 -1.26
CA ARG A 117 5.03 -0.36 -1.13
C ARG A 117 5.00 -0.89 0.29
N TYR A 118 4.80 -0.02 1.27
CA TYR A 118 4.79 -0.40 2.68
C TYR A 118 3.73 0.38 3.46
N ILE A 119 3.25 -0.23 4.53
CA ILE A 119 2.53 0.44 5.60
C ILE A 119 3.46 0.50 6.81
N GLY A 120 3.77 1.70 7.28
CA GLY A 120 4.45 1.93 8.55
C GLY A 120 3.43 2.19 9.65
N ILE A 121 3.61 1.59 10.82
CA ILE A 121 2.75 1.82 11.98
C ILE A 121 3.62 2.27 13.14
N ILE A 122 3.24 3.38 13.77
CA ILE A 122 3.88 3.96 14.95
C ILE A 122 2.89 3.91 16.10
N ALA A 123 3.35 3.46 17.26
CA ALA A 123 2.62 3.54 18.52
C ALA A 123 3.32 4.52 19.46
N GLU A 124 2.62 5.56 19.89
CA GLU A 124 3.16 6.61 20.75
C GLU A 124 3.03 6.18 22.23
N TYR A 125 3.94 5.31 22.67
CA TYR A 125 4.04 4.88 24.07
C TYR A 125 4.59 6.00 24.96
N GLN A 126 4.06 6.11 26.19
CA GLN A 126 4.59 7.03 27.22
C GLN A 126 6.02 6.68 27.64
N ASN A 127 6.36 5.39 27.63
CA ASN A 127 7.69 4.89 27.87
C ASN A 127 8.06 3.93 26.73
N LEU A 128 9.18 4.23 26.06
CA LEU A 128 9.68 3.48 24.90
C LEU A 128 10.65 2.36 25.27
N ASP A 129 11.14 2.32 26.53
CA ASP A 129 12.20 1.41 26.94
C ASP A 129 11.87 -0.05 26.60
N GLY A 130 12.66 -0.63 25.70
CA GLY A 130 12.52 -2.02 25.27
C GLY A 130 11.25 -2.34 24.48
N LYS A 131 10.45 -1.34 24.07
CA LYS A 131 9.20 -1.56 23.32
C LYS A 131 9.42 -1.49 21.82
N ALA A 132 8.75 -2.39 21.10
CA ALA A 132 8.60 -2.29 19.65
C ALA A 132 7.56 -1.20 19.33
N TRP A 133 8.00 0.04 19.21
CA TRP A 133 7.11 1.19 18.98
C TRP A 133 6.75 1.40 17.52
N ARG A 134 7.41 0.70 16.58
CA ARG A 134 7.11 0.73 15.13
C ARG A 134 7.17 -0.66 14.52
N ILE A 135 6.38 -0.85 13.47
CA ILE A 135 6.42 -2.00 12.57
C ILE A 135 6.22 -1.55 11.13
N THR A 136 6.68 -2.36 10.18
CA THR A 136 6.40 -2.18 8.75
C THR A 136 5.77 -3.44 8.19
N LEU A 137 4.80 -3.25 7.29
CA LEU A 137 4.11 -4.30 6.56
C LEU A 137 4.31 -4.06 5.07
N PRO A 138 4.79 -5.03 4.30
CA PRO A 138 4.87 -4.88 2.85
C PRO A 138 3.46 -4.90 2.24
N LEU A 139 3.20 -3.98 1.32
CA LEU A 139 1.99 -4.00 0.49
C LEU A 139 2.21 -4.89 -0.72
N PRO A 140 1.18 -5.62 -1.19
CA PRO A 140 1.22 -6.27 -2.48
C PRO A 140 1.50 -5.26 -3.61
N GLU A 141 2.14 -5.71 -4.67
CA GLU A 141 2.36 -4.87 -5.83
C GLU A 141 1.04 -4.52 -6.53
N PRO A 142 0.96 -3.33 -7.17
CA PRO A 142 -0.19 -2.98 -7.99
C PRO A 142 -0.44 -4.02 -9.08
N THR A 143 -1.69 -4.43 -9.23
CA THR A 143 -2.08 -5.45 -10.23
C THR A 143 -2.30 -4.79 -11.58
N GLU A 144 -1.68 -5.32 -12.64
CA GLU A 144 -1.97 -4.90 -14.01
C GLU A 144 -3.24 -5.58 -14.54
N THR A 145 -4.22 -4.77 -14.90
CA THR A 145 -5.47 -5.27 -15.43
C THR A 145 -5.51 -5.14 -16.95
N ASN A 146 -5.60 -6.26 -17.65
CA ASN A 146 -5.86 -6.28 -19.07
C ASN A 146 -7.37 -6.42 -19.32
N PHE A 147 -7.91 -5.73 -20.33
CA PHE A 147 -9.32 -5.74 -20.72
C PHE A 147 -9.93 -7.17 -20.88
N TYR A 148 -9.10 -8.16 -21.18
CA TYR A 148 -9.50 -9.57 -21.36
C TYR A 148 -9.63 -10.36 -20.04
N LYS A 149 -9.23 -9.79 -18.87
CA LYS A 149 -9.28 -10.46 -17.56
C LYS A 149 -10.33 -9.88 -16.63
N VAL A 150 -11.45 -9.37 -17.17
CA VAL A 150 -12.49 -8.65 -16.41
C VAL A 150 -13.15 -9.49 -15.29
N TRP A 151 -13.03 -10.80 -15.30
CA TRP A 151 -13.61 -11.73 -14.32
C TRP A 151 -12.65 -12.25 -13.24
N GLN A 152 -11.40 -11.79 -13.18
CA GLN A 152 -10.40 -12.22 -12.19
C GLN A 152 -9.99 -11.09 -11.24
N PHE A 153 -10.92 -10.17 -10.95
CA PHE A 153 -10.62 -9.00 -10.14
C PHE A 153 -10.92 -9.23 -8.65
N SER A 154 -9.88 -9.62 -7.90
CA SER A 154 -9.63 -9.05 -6.58
C SER A 154 -8.23 -8.45 -6.65
N PRO A 155 -8.05 -7.14 -6.49
CA PRO A 155 -6.72 -6.60 -6.25
C PRO A 155 -6.17 -7.28 -5.00
N ASP A 156 -4.91 -7.68 -5.02
CA ASP A 156 -4.25 -8.28 -3.86
C ASP A 156 -4.43 -7.35 -2.67
N GLU A 157 -4.89 -7.89 -1.56
CA GLU A 157 -5.19 -7.17 -0.33
C GLU A 157 -4.22 -7.59 0.77
N LEU A 158 -3.65 -6.61 1.46
CA LEU A 158 -2.91 -6.85 2.69
C LEU A 158 -3.92 -6.95 3.84
N GLU A 159 -4.07 -8.12 4.42
CA GLU A 159 -4.77 -8.31 5.68
C GLU A 159 -3.76 -8.46 6.83
N ALA A 160 -3.93 -7.70 7.91
CA ALA A 160 -3.06 -7.80 9.06
C ALA A 160 -3.81 -7.46 10.36
N HIS A 161 -3.50 -8.21 11.40
CA HIS A 161 -3.98 -7.96 12.76
C HIS A 161 -2.82 -7.46 13.62
N ILE A 162 -2.97 -6.27 14.18
CA ILE A 162 -1.95 -5.57 14.93
C ILE A 162 -2.42 -5.40 16.37
N VAL A 163 -1.57 -5.78 17.31
CA VAL A 163 -1.84 -5.63 18.74
C VAL A 163 -0.85 -4.65 19.36
N ALA A 164 -1.39 -3.59 19.96
CA ALA A 164 -0.62 -2.70 20.81
C ALA A 164 -0.59 -3.28 22.23
N GLY A 165 0.52 -3.91 22.58
CA GLY A 165 0.73 -4.58 23.86
C GLY A 165 1.59 -3.78 24.83
N ILE A 166 1.79 -4.35 26.02
CA ILE A 166 2.66 -3.76 27.05
C ILE A 166 4.13 -3.68 26.60
N ASN A 167 4.58 -4.65 25.77
CA ASN A 167 5.95 -4.73 25.26
C ASN A 167 6.12 -4.09 23.88
N GLY A 168 5.10 -3.44 23.34
CA GLY A 168 5.13 -2.82 22.03
C GLY A 168 4.12 -3.40 21.06
N LEU A 169 4.24 -2.97 19.81
CA LEU A 169 3.45 -3.46 18.68
C LEU A 169 3.89 -4.88 18.29
N ARG A 170 2.92 -5.70 17.92
CA ARG A 170 3.15 -7.00 17.29
C ARG A 170 2.07 -7.27 16.25
N THR A 171 2.39 -8.06 15.24
CA THR A 171 1.41 -8.67 14.34
C THR A 171 0.97 -10.01 14.90
N VAL A 172 -0.30 -10.34 14.74
CA VAL A 172 -0.87 -11.66 15.04
C VAL A 172 -1.24 -12.29 13.70
N ASN A 173 -0.75 -13.49 13.46
CA ASN A 173 -1.23 -14.30 12.34
C ASN A 173 -2.42 -15.12 12.85
N ASP A 174 -3.52 -15.15 12.09
CA ASP A 174 -4.74 -15.89 12.46
C ASP A 174 -4.57 -17.44 12.38
N GLU A 175 -3.33 -17.93 12.40
CA GLU A 175 -3.01 -19.37 12.34
C GLU A 175 -2.61 -20.00 13.70
N ASP A 176 -2.78 -19.30 14.83
CA ASP A 176 -2.51 -19.84 16.17
C ASP A 176 -3.78 -20.02 17.01
#